data_3888f2514af2a00534b7e8b1653a8696
#
_entry.id   3888f2514af2a00534b7e8b1653a8696
#
_cell.length_a   1.000
_cell.length_b   1.000
_cell.length_c   1.000
_cell.angle_alpha   90.00
_cell.angle_beta   90.00
_cell.angle_gamma   90.00
#
_symmetry.space_group_name_H-M   'P 1'
#
loop_
_entity.id
_entity.type
_entity.pdbx_description
1 polymer ?
#
loop_
_entity_poly.entity_id
_entity_poly.type
_entity_poly.pdbx_seq_one_letter_code
_entity_poly.pdbx_strand_id
1 'polypeptide(L)'
;MTWPVLKTTVTDGWKMIDKRIISFFRKHHVLTIATSVENEPWCANCFYVYLEEENSLVFTTDPDTRHGKEFFRNSSVAGTVVLETIVIGKIRGIQFSGIVSEPDESLLPKAKSIYLKRFPVASLMETHLWVVRLTYIKMTDNRFGFGKKLIWP
;
A
#
# COMPACT_ATOMS: atom_id res chain seq x y z
N MET A 1 -27.83 -6.58 3.96
CA MET A 1 -27.07 -7.82 3.74
C MET A 1 -25.70 -7.64 4.38
N THR A 2 -25.47 -8.22 5.55
CA THR A 2 -24.19 -8.13 6.27
C THR A 2 -23.28 -9.26 5.83
N TRP A 3 -22.12 -8.93 5.25
CA TRP A 3 -21.12 -9.91 4.84
C TRP A 3 -20.36 -10.42 6.06
N PRO A 4 -20.06 -11.72 6.16
CA PRO A 4 -19.27 -12.26 7.27
C PRO A 4 -17.84 -11.73 7.22
N VAL A 5 -17.45 -11.00 8.27
CA VAL A 5 -16.07 -10.58 8.51
C VAL A 5 -15.37 -11.71 9.27
N LEU A 6 -14.38 -12.33 8.67
CA LEU A 6 -13.50 -13.24 9.40
C LEU A 6 -12.61 -12.42 10.32
N LYS A 7 -12.93 -12.42 11.62
CA LYS A 7 -12.06 -11.83 12.64
C LYS A 7 -10.81 -12.70 12.78
N THR A 8 -9.64 -12.12 12.58
CA THR A 8 -8.36 -12.73 12.95
C THR A 8 -8.27 -12.79 14.48
N THR A 9 -7.88 -13.93 15.03
CA THR A 9 -7.67 -14.15 16.46
C THR A 9 -6.57 -13.23 16.99
N VAL A 10 -6.89 -12.49 18.03
CA VAL A 10 -5.97 -11.59 18.75
C VAL A 10 -5.24 -12.41 19.80
N THR A 11 -3.92 -12.46 19.70
CA THR A 11 -3.04 -12.73 20.86
C THR A 11 -2.22 -11.46 21.12
N ASP A 12 -2.19 -11.06 22.35
CA ASP A 12 -1.63 -9.83 22.93
C ASP A 12 -0.64 -9.01 22.09
N GLY A 13 -1.02 -7.76 21.86
CA GLY A 13 -0.15 -6.61 21.61
C GLY A 13 0.06 -6.21 20.15
N TRP A 14 0.27 -7.15 19.22
CA TRP A 14 0.49 -6.83 17.81
C TRP A 14 -0.31 -7.78 16.91
N LYS A 15 -1.35 -7.27 16.31
CA LYS A 15 -2.16 -8.03 15.36
C LYS A 15 -1.30 -8.38 14.14
N MET A 16 -0.90 -9.63 14.01
CA MET A 16 -0.11 -10.08 12.86
C MET A 16 -0.91 -9.94 11.57
N ILE A 17 -0.25 -9.45 10.53
CA ILE A 17 -0.85 -9.34 9.20
C ILE A 17 -0.98 -10.74 8.60
N ASP A 18 -2.15 -11.02 8.01
CA ASP A 18 -2.39 -12.30 7.34
C ASP A 18 -1.39 -12.51 6.20
N LYS A 19 -0.80 -13.71 6.12
CA LYS A 19 0.20 -14.07 5.11
C LYS A 19 -0.30 -13.88 3.66
N ARG A 20 -1.61 -13.95 3.44
CA ARG A 20 -2.22 -13.72 2.12
C ARG A 20 -2.12 -12.25 1.71
N ILE A 21 -2.28 -11.33 2.65
CA ILE A 21 -2.09 -9.87 2.44
C ILE A 21 -0.62 -9.60 2.09
N ILE A 22 0.31 -10.14 2.88
CA ILE A 22 1.76 -10.00 2.66
C ILE A 22 2.14 -10.53 1.28
N SER A 23 1.69 -11.74 0.95
CA SER A 23 1.96 -12.37 -0.34
C SER A 23 1.39 -11.55 -1.51
N PHE A 24 0.21 -10.94 -1.34
CA PHE A 24 -0.40 -10.11 -2.37
C PHE A 24 0.40 -8.82 -2.59
N PHE A 25 0.78 -8.11 -1.53
CA PHE A 25 1.64 -6.93 -1.64
C PHE A 25 2.98 -7.23 -2.30
N ARG A 26 3.61 -8.35 -1.98
CA ARG A 26 4.90 -8.76 -2.57
C ARG A 26 4.79 -9.13 -4.04
N LYS A 27 3.67 -9.69 -4.45
CA LYS A 27 3.45 -10.15 -5.83
C LYS A 27 3.20 -8.99 -6.78
N HIS A 28 2.39 -8.02 -6.36
CA HIS A 28 2.01 -6.87 -7.17
C HIS A 28 3.00 -5.73 -7.00
N HIS A 29 3.03 -4.79 -7.92
CA HIS A 29 4.07 -3.74 -7.98
C HIS A 29 3.54 -2.35 -8.34
N VAL A 30 2.25 -2.20 -8.60
CA VAL A 30 1.59 -0.92 -8.83
C VAL A 30 0.54 -0.69 -7.76
N LEU A 31 0.62 0.44 -7.08
CA LEU A 31 -0.43 0.95 -6.22
C LEU A 31 -1.13 2.14 -6.86
N THR A 32 -2.37 2.35 -6.51
CA THR A 32 -3.04 3.65 -6.64
C THR A 32 -3.01 4.31 -5.27
N ILE A 33 -2.48 5.53 -5.19
CA ILE A 33 -2.54 6.34 -3.97
C ILE A 33 -3.54 7.48 -4.16
N ALA A 34 -4.33 7.73 -3.14
CA ALA A 34 -5.32 8.79 -3.09
C ALA A 34 -4.96 9.80 -2.01
N THR A 35 -4.97 11.07 -2.37
CA THR A 35 -4.82 12.23 -1.49
C THR A 35 -6.12 13.00 -1.40
N SER A 36 -6.27 13.83 -0.38
CA SER A 36 -7.39 14.76 -0.27
C SER A 36 -6.94 16.01 0.46
N VAL A 37 -7.07 17.15 -0.19
CA VAL A 37 -6.79 18.48 0.38
C VAL A 37 -7.98 19.39 0.11
N GLU A 38 -8.50 20.05 1.16
CA GLU A 38 -9.67 20.95 1.04
C GLU A 38 -10.91 20.26 0.43
N ASN A 39 -11.11 18.96 0.76
CA ASN A 39 -12.16 18.10 0.22
C ASN A 39 -12.04 17.80 -1.30
N GLU A 40 -10.92 18.10 -1.91
CA GLU A 40 -10.63 17.70 -3.30
C GLU A 40 -9.79 16.44 -3.32
N PRO A 41 -10.33 15.28 -3.72
CA PRO A 41 -9.58 14.06 -3.85
C PRO A 41 -8.75 14.04 -5.14
N TRP A 42 -7.59 13.38 -5.08
CA TRP A 42 -6.76 13.12 -6.24
C TRP A 42 -6.18 11.71 -6.17
N CYS A 43 -5.91 11.09 -7.31
CA CYS A 43 -5.31 9.75 -7.39
C CYS A 43 -4.11 9.72 -8.33
N ALA A 44 -3.11 8.90 -7.99
CA ALA A 44 -1.96 8.62 -8.83
C ALA A 44 -1.57 7.16 -8.74
N ASN A 45 -0.93 6.62 -9.78
CA ASN A 45 -0.36 5.27 -9.78
C ASN A 45 1.15 5.34 -9.66
N CYS A 46 1.71 4.51 -8.78
CA CYS A 46 3.14 4.44 -8.54
C CYS A 46 3.61 2.99 -8.45
N PHE A 47 4.83 2.72 -8.90
CA PHE A 47 5.50 1.47 -8.57
C PHE A 47 5.90 1.46 -7.10
N TYR A 48 5.72 0.32 -6.42
CA TYR A 48 6.02 0.20 -5.01
C TYR A 48 6.74 -1.10 -4.64
N VAL A 49 7.35 -1.09 -3.46
CA VAL A 49 7.78 -2.28 -2.73
C VAL A 49 7.16 -2.30 -1.35
N TYR A 50 6.90 -3.49 -0.83
CA TYR A 50 6.38 -3.69 0.51
C TYR A 50 7.49 -4.04 1.48
N LEU A 51 7.63 -3.27 2.55
CA LEU A 51 8.51 -3.52 3.68
C LEU A 51 7.69 -4.17 4.79
N GLU A 52 7.85 -5.49 4.94
CA GLU A 52 7.04 -6.27 5.88
C GLU A 52 7.29 -5.92 7.34
N GLU A 53 8.57 -5.76 7.72
CA GLU A 53 8.95 -5.45 9.11
C GLU A 53 8.39 -4.10 9.57
N GLU A 54 8.34 -3.12 8.69
CA GLU A 54 7.82 -1.78 8.95
C GLU A 54 6.32 -1.66 8.64
N ASN A 55 5.70 -2.68 8.07
CA ASN A 55 4.35 -2.64 7.53
C ASN A 55 4.11 -1.38 6.68
N SER A 56 4.98 -1.17 5.71
CA SER A 56 5.02 0.06 4.93
C SER A 56 5.17 -0.22 3.44
N LEU A 57 4.63 0.69 2.62
CA LEU A 57 4.82 0.71 1.18
C LEU A 57 5.81 1.81 0.82
N VAL A 58 6.87 1.46 0.10
CA VAL A 58 7.85 2.44 -0.44
C VAL A 58 7.59 2.62 -1.91
N PHE A 59 7.51 3.86 -2.35
CA PHE A 59 7.30 4.21 -3.76
C PHE A 59 8.05 5.49 -4.11
N THR A 60 8.12 5.81 -5.39
CA THR A 60 8.75 7.03 -5.90
C THR A 60 7.74 7.90 -6.62
N THR A 61 7.82 9.18 -6.37
CA THR A 61 7.16 10.22 -7.16
C THR A 61 7.84 11.56 -6.93
N ASP A 62 7.80 12.43 -7.93
CA ASP A 62 8.36 13.76 -7.84
C ASP A 62 7.56 14.61 -6.84
N PRO A 63 8.22 15.30 -5.88
CA PRO A 63 7.57 16.21 -4.93
C PRO A 63 6.79 17.33 -5.61
N ASP A 64 7.15 17.71 -6.84
CA ASP A 64 6.47 18.78 -7.61
C ASP A 64 5.17 18.33 -8.27
N THR A 65 4.86 17.03 -8.26
CA THR A 65 3.55 16.54 -8.71
C THR A 65 2.43 17.01 -7.78
N ARG A 66 1.18 16.99 -8.27
CA ARG A 66 0.03 17.37 -7.44
C ARG A 66 -0.02 16.57 -6.14
N HIS A 67 0.01 15.26 -6.21
CA HIS A 67 -0.02 14.40 -5.02
C HIS A 67 1.23 14.55 -4.15
N GLY A 68 2.43 14.78 -4.73
CA GLY A 68 3.65 15.08 -3.97
C GLY A 68 3.49 16.31 -3.10
N LYS A 69 2.97 17.40 -3.65
CA LYS A 69 2.66 18.63 -2.91
C LYS A 69 1.57 18.44 -1.86
N GLU A 70 0.55 17.62 -2.18
CA GLU A 70 -0.54 17.32 -1.27
C GLU A 70 -0.10 16.49 -0.06
N PHE A 71 0.93 15.63 -0.19
CA PHE A 71 1.50 14.87 0.95
C PHE A 71 2.02 15.78 2.07
N PHE A 72 2.60 16.92 1.73
CA PHE A 72 3.07 17.90 2.73
C PHE A 72 1.92 18.65 3.41
N ARG A 73 0.77 18.78 2.75
CA ARG A 73 -0.41 19.46 3.29
C ARG A 73 -1.31 18.54 4.11
N ASN A 74 -1.43 17.28 3.70
CA ASN A 74 -2.17 16.24 4.39
C ASN A 74 -1.49 14.89 4.17
N SER A 75 -0.88 14.38 5.22
CA SER A 75 -0.18 13.09 5.19
C SER A 75 -1.11 11.86 5.26
N SER A 76 -2.39 12.05 5.56
CA SER A 76 -3.37 10.97 5.55
C SER A 76 -3.73 10.59 4.12
N VAL A 77 -3.45 9.34 3.75
CA VAL A 77 -3.68 8.81 2.41
C VAL A 77 -4.46 7.51 2.44
N ALA A 78 -5.13 7.23 1.34
CA ALA A 78 -5.71 5.91 1.08
C ALA A 78 -5.16 5.37 -0.24
N GLY A 79 -5.39 4.09 -0.50
CA GLY A 79 -4.98 3.54 -1.78
C GLY A 79 -5.46 2.13 -2.02
N THR A 80 -5.07 1.61 -3.17
CA THR A 80 -5.42 0.26 -3.60
C THR A 80 -4.26 -0.41 -4.30
N VAL A 81 -4.23 -1.75 -4.20
CA VAL A 81 -3.46 -2.62 -5.06
C VAL A 81 -4.42 -3.66 -5.62
N VAL A 82 -4.51 -3.81 -6.92
CA VAL A 82 -5.51 -4.67 -7.56
C VAL A 82 -4.87 -5.66 -8.53
N LEU A 83 -5.43 -6.86 -8.60
CA LEU A 83 -5.23 -7.77 -9.73
C LEU A 83 -6.25 -7.39 -10.81
N GLU A 84 -5.79 -6.83 -11.91
CA GLU A 84 -6.63 -6.58 -13.08
C GLU A 84 -7.08 -7.92 -13.68
N THR A 85 -8.39 -8.13 -13.77
CA THR A 85 -9.00 -9.36 -14.30
C THR A 85 -10.47 -9.13 -14.64
N ILE A 86 -10.93 -9.76 -15.71
CA ILE A 86 -12.36 -9.83 -16.08
C ILE A 86 -13.06 -11.05 -15.46
N VAL A 87 -12.30 -11.96 -14.84
CA VAL A 87 -12.83 -13.20 -14.27
C VAL A 87 -13.26 -12.96 -12.83
N ILE A 88 -14.57 -12.91 -12.59
CA ILE A 88 -15.17 -12.57 -11.28
C ILE A 88 -14.62 -13.44 -10.14
N GLY A 89 -14.48 -14.75 -10.34
CA GLY A 89 -13.91 -15.67 -9.33
C GLY A 89 -12.43 -15.47 -9.02
N LYS A 90 -11.71 -14.67 -9.83
CA LYS A 90 -10.30 -14.34 -9.64
C LYS A 90 -10.08 -12.92 -9.08
N ILE A 91 -11.14 -12.15 -8.87
CA ILE A 91 -11.03 -10.79 -8.31
C ILE A 91 -10.32 -10.84 -6.96
N ARG A 92 -9.24 -10.07 -6.88
CA ARG A 92 -8.45 -9.85 -5.66
C ARG A 92 -7.96 -8.43 -5.64
N GLY A 93 -7.94 -7.85 -4.47
CA GLY A 93 -7.39 -6.51 -4.29
C GLY A 93 -7.31 -6.13 -2.83
N ILE A 94 -6.44 -5.19 -2.56
CA ILE A 94 -6.26 -4.57 -1.26
C ILE A 94 -6.71 -3.12 -1.35
N GLN A 95 -7.45 -2.69 -0.34
CA GLN A 95 -7.68 -1.29 0.00
C GLN A 95 -6.92 -1.00 1.28
N PHE A 96 -6.27 0.14 1.36
CA PHE A 96 -5.51 0.53 2.54
C PHE A 96 -5.69 2.01 2.87
N SER A 97 -5.41 2.35 4.11
CA SER A 97 -5.10 3.72 4.53
C SER A 97 -3.79 3.75 5.28
N GLY A 98 -3.17 4.92 5.35
CA GLY A 98 -1.89 5.09 6.00
C GLY A 98 -1.48 6.54 6.10
N ILE A 99 -0.28 6.71 6.66
CA ILE A 99 0.38 8.01 6.77
C ILE A 99 1.59 8.01 5.84
N VAL A 100 1.61 8.95 4.91
CA VAL A 100 2.72 9.15 3.98
C VAL A 100 3.75 10.11 4.57
N SER A 101 5.02 9.80 4.40
CA SER A 101 6.14 10.68 4.74
C SER A 101 7.34 10.37 3.84
N GLU A 102 8.33 11.25 3.87
CA GLU A 102 9.66 10.86 3.43
C GLU A 102 10.26 9.84 4.40
N PRO A 103 11.08 8.88 3.94
CA PRO A 103 11.79 7.97 4.84
C PRO A 103 12.78 8.76 5.71
N ASP A 104 12.82 8.46 7.01
CA ASP A 104 13.82 9.03 7.90
C ASP A 104 15.23 8.49 7.59
N GLU A 105 16.25 9.06 8.24
CA GLU A 105 17.67 8.71 8.03
C GLU A 105 17.96 7.22 8.27
N SER A 106 17.23 6.57 9.18
CA SER A 106 17.42 5.16 9.52
C SER A 106 16.80 4.22 8.47
N LEU A 107 15.66 4.60 7.89
CA LEU A 107 14.92 3.82 6.95
C LEU A 107 15.38 4.03 5.50
N LEU A 108 15.88 5.23 5.18
CA LEU A 108 16.24 5.61 3.81
C LEU A 108 17.19 4.63 3.11
N PRO A 109 18.31 4.17 3.71
CA PRO A 109 19.21 3.23 3.05
C PRO A 109 18.54 1.90 2.72
N LYS A 110 17.74 1.36 3.65
CA LYS A 110 16.99 0.10 3.47
C LYS A 110 15.92 0.25 2.39
N ALA A 111 15.12 1.29 2.46
CA ALA A 111 14.06 1.58 1.50
C ALA A 111 14.63 1.73 0.08
N LYS A 112 15.70 2.49 -0.08
CA LYS A 112 16.38 2.69 -1.37
C LYS A 112 16.96 1.39 -1.92
N SER A 113 17.65 0.62 -1.09
CA SER A 113 18.23 -0.67 -1.51
C SER A 113 17.16 -1.64 -2.02
N ILE A 114 16.07 -1.81 -1.28
CA ILE A 114 14.99 -2.74 -1.63
C ILE A 114 14.24 -2.25 -2.88
N TYR A 115 13.98 -0.94 -2.99
CA TYR A 115 13.33 -0.36 -4.15
C TYR A 115 14.15 -0.56 -5.44
N LEU A 116 15.44 -0.21 -5.40
CA LEU A 116 16.34 -0.36 -6.57
C LEU A 116 16.61 -1.81 -6.93
N LYS A 117 16.61 -2.72 -5.96
CA LYS A 117 16.70 -4.17 -6.23
C LYS A 117 15.49 -4.66 -7.04
N ARG A 118 14.30 -4.14 -6.75
CA ARG A 118 13.08 -4.51 -7.47
C ARG A 118 12.94 -3.80 -8.82
N PHE A 119 13.35 -2.54 -8.87
CA PHE A 119 13.26 -1.66 -10.04
C PHE A 119 14.63 -1.08 -10.40
N PRO A 120 15.54 -1.89 -10.98
CA PRO A 120 16.92 -1.45 -11.25
C PRO A 120 17.02 -0.21 -12.16
N VAL A 121 16.06 -0.04 -13.08
CA VAL A 121 16.01 1.13 -13.99
C VAL A 121 15.87 2.46 -13.23
N ALA A 122 15.28 2.44 -12.04
CA ALA A 122 15.16 3.62 -11.21
C ALA A 122 16.50 4.18 -10.74
N SER A 123 17.59 3.39 -10.78
CA SER A 123 18.94 3.87 -10.48
C SER A 123 19.49 4.85 -11.52
N LEU A 124 18.90 4.89 -12.71
CA LEU A 124 19.30 5.78 -13.80
C LEU A 124 18.61 7.14 -13.72
N MET A 125 17.70 7.32 -12.75
CA MET A 125 16.92 8.53 -12.56
C MET A 125 17.13 9.08 -11.16
N GLU A 126 16.99 10.38 -11.01
CA GLU A 126 16.85 10.96 -9.67
C GLU A 126 15.50 10.53 -9.08
N THR A 127 15.54 9.74 -8.01
CA THR A 127 14.35 9.16 -7.40
C THR A 127 14.12 9.75 -6.01
N HIS A 128 12.96 10.38 -5.83
CA HIS A 128 12.49 10.81 -4.53
C HIS A 128 11.59 9.73 -3.92
N LEU A 129 12.00 9.20 -2.76
CA LEU A 129 11.31 8.12 -2.08
C LEU A 129 10.26 8.63 -1.08
N TRP A 130 9.13 7.96 -1.09
CA TRP A 130 8.05 8.14 -0.13
C TRP A 130 7.73 6.82 0.56
N VAL A 131 7.27 6.90 1.79
CA VAL A 131 6.86 5.75 2.60
C VAL A 131 5.44 5.96 3.09
N VAL A 132 4.57 4.99 2.86
CA VAL A 132 3.24 4.93 3.50
C VAL A 132 3.30 3.90 4.61
N ARG A 133 3.27 4.35 5.86
CA ARG A 133 3.04 3.48 7.00
C ARG A 133 1.56 3.12 7.05
N LEU A 134 1.26 1.84 6.86
CA LEU A 134 -0.10 1.34 6.79
C LEU A 134 -0.76 1.38 8.18
N THR A 135 -1.99 1.89 8.24
CA THR A 135 -2.81 1.97 9.45
C THR A 135 -4.05 1.09 9.37
N TYR A 136 -4.47 0.76 8.16
CA TYR A 136 -5.60 -0.13 7.91
C TYR A 136 -5.42 -0.85 6.57
N ILE A 137 -5.77 -2.13 6.54
CA ILE A 137 -5.72 -2.95 5.33
C ILE A 137 -7.00 -3.78 5.24
N LYS A 138 -7.63 -3.78 4.08
CA LYS A 138 -8.74 -4.65 3.74
C LYS A 138 -8.46 -5.36 2.43
N MET A 139 -8.37 -6.68 2.45
CA MET A 139 -8.20 -7.50 1.26
C MET A 139 -9.51 -8.21 0.92
N THR A 140 -9.91 -8.14 -0.34
CA THR A 140 -10.95 -9.00 -0.93
C THR A 140 -10.27 -10.09 -1.75
N ASP A 141 -10.72 -11.34 -1.59
CA ASP A 141 -10.24 -12.47 -2.39
C ASP A 141 -11.39 -13.44 -2.68
N ASN A 142 -11.91 -13.38 -3.89
CA ASN A 142 -13.07 -14.17 -4.31
C ASN A 142 -12.79 -15.68 -4.44
N ARG A 143 -11.52 -16.10 -4.44
CA ARG A 143 -11.16 -17.53 -4.48
C ARG A 143 -11.56 -18.28 -3.22
N PHE A 144 -11.67 -17.60 -2.09
CA PHE A 144 -12.07 -18.19 -0.80
C PHE A 144 -13.56 -18.05 -0.50
N GLY A 145 -14.35 -17.67 -1.51
CA GLY A 145 -15.77 -17.41 -1.41
C GLY A 145 -16.10 -15.96 -1.76
N PHE A 146 -17.25 -15.76 -2.36
CA PHE A 146 -17.69 -14.46 -2.85
C PHE A 146 -17.71 -13.43 -1.71
N GLY A 147 -16.95 -12.35 -1.87
CA GLY A 147 -16.93 -11.25 -0.93
C GLY A 147 -16.21 -11.51 0.41
N LYS A 148 -15.48 -12.62 0.57
CA LYS A 148 -14.64 -12.82 1.75
C LYS A 148 -13.57 -11.73 1.88
N LYS A 149 -13.48 -11.18 3.08
CA LYS A 149 -12.59 -10.06 3.39
C LYS A 149 -11.66 -10.43 4.53
N LEU A 150 -10.40 -10.03 4.38
CA LEU A 150 -9.40 -10.02 5.44
C LEU A 150 -9.18 -8.57 5.85
N ILE A 151 -9.18 -8.31 7.16
CA ILE A 151 -9.03 -6.96 7.70
C ILE A 151 -7.88 -6.95 8.69
N TRP A 152 -7.04 -5.92 8.63
CA TRP A 152 -5.97 -5.62 9.58
C TRP A 152 -5.99 -4.11 9.88
N PRO A 153 -5.78 -3.71 11.11
CA PRO A 153 -6.12 -4.35 12.37
C PRO A 153 -7.56 -4.64 12.54
#